data_da7075ba42439e3c3d3bc077c04ceed3
#
_entry.id   da7075ba42439e3c3d3bc077c04ceed3
#
_cell.length_a   1.000
_cell.length_b   1.000
_cell.length_c   1.000
_cell.angle_alpha   90.00
_cell.angle_beta   90.00
_cell.angle_gamma   90.00
#
_symmetry.space_group_name_H-M   'P 1'
#
loop_
_entity.id
_entity.type
_entity.pdbx_description
1 polymer ?
#
loop_
_entity_poly.entity_id
_entity_poly.type
_entity_poly.pdbx_seq_one_letter_code
_entity_poly.pdbx_strand_id
1 'polypeptide(L)'
;MPARAAYPVLALIRRRKAMPVTMYHNPRCNTSRRTLALLREKGVEPTIIEYLKTPYTAAQLKKILGQLKTPASRLVRKKEAAAAGIDPGALSEEALIAAMVKNPIIVERPIVVSGDKAALGRPPQAVLSVL
;
A
#
# COMPACT_ATOMS: atom_id res chain seq x y z
N MET A 1 7.84 21.05 36.78
CA MET A 1 7.53 19.60 36.77
C MET A 1 8.12 18.94 35.58
N PRO A 2 9.07 18.02 35.76
CA PRO A 2 9.77 17.38 34.64
C PRO A 2 8.81 16.68 33.69
N ALA A 3 7.76 16.03 34.18
CA ALA A 3 6.81 15.31 33.37
C ALA A 3 6.06 16.22 32.39
N ARG A 4 5.79 17.46 32.75
CA ARG A 4 5.13 18.42 31.83
C ARG A 4 6.07 18.93 30.77
N ALA A 5 7.34 19.14 31.11
CA ALA A 5 8.35 19.54 30.11
C ALA A 5 8.56 18.51 29.03
N ALA A 6 8.43 17.21 29.36
CA ALA A 6 8.57 16.13 28.41
C ALA A 6 7.31 15.91 27.56
N TYR A 7 6.16 16.41 27.98
CA TYR A 7 4.86 16.14 27.37
C TYR A 7 4.76 16.56 25.89
N PRO A 8 5.19 17.75 25.51
CA PRO A 8 5.12 18.16 24.09
C PRO A 8 5.94 17.27 23.17
N VAL A 9 7.10 16.83 23.62
CA VAL A 9 7.97 15.96 22.84
C VAL A 9 7.32 14.59 22.66
N LEU A 10 6.77 14.02 23.71
CA LEU A 10 6.05 12.74 23.64
C LEU A 10 4.81 12.84 22.75
N ALA A 11 4.09 13.94 22.83
CA ALA A 11 2.93 14.15 21.97
C ALA A 11 3.31 14.22 20.49
N LEU A 12 4.44 14.88 20.18
CA LEU A 12 4.98 14.93 18.81
C LEU A 12 5.39 13.54 18.31
N ILE A 13 6.07 12.76 19.15
CA ILE A 13 6.48 11.41 18.80
C ILE A 13 5.25 10.53 18.55
N ARG A 14 4.25 10.64 19.40
CA ARG A 14 2.98 9.90 19.24
C ARG A 14 2.25 10.30 17.97
N ARG A 15 2.23 11.59 17.64
CA ARG A 15 1.63 12.09 16.40
C ARG A 15 2.34 11.54 15.18
N ARG A 16 3.66 11.47 15.19
CA ARG A 16 4.43 10.86 14.11
C ARG A 16 4.12 9.36 13.96
N LYS A 17 4.03 8.65 15.10
CA LYS A 17 3.64 7.23 15.13
C LYS A 17 2.18 7.03 14.74
N ALA A 18 1.35 8.04 15.01
CA ALA A 18 -0.06 8.02 14.68
C ALA A 18 -0.38 8.64 13.31
N MET A 19 0.65 8.98 12.52
CA MET A 19 0.42 9.42 11.14
C MET A 19 -0.43 8.38 10.43
N PRO A 20 -1.46 8.82 9.68
CA PRO A 20 -2.35 7.90 9.01
C PRO A 20 -1.58 6.95 8.13
N VAL A 21 -1.70 5.68 8.41
CA VAL A 21 -1.17 4.60 7.58
C VAL A 21 -2.35 3.89 6.98
N THR A 22 -2.35 3.77 5.66
CA THR A 22 -3.37 3.05 4.92
C THR A 22 -2.74 1.81 4.32
N MET A 23 -3.42 0.67 4.46
CA MET A 23 -2.98 -0.58 3.88
C MET A 23 -4.03 -1.10 2.91
N TYR A 24 -3.64 -1.27 1.67
CA TYR A 24 -4.44 -1.94 0.66
C TYR A 24 -4.18 -3.43 0.80
N HIS A 25 -5.16 -4.13 1.32
CA HIS A 25 -5.02 -5.46 1.91
C HIS A 25 -5.85 -6.50 1.18
N ASN A 26 -5.28 -7.71 1.07
CA ASN A 26 -6.00 -8.90 0.66
C ASN A 26 -5.93 -9.92 1.80
N PRO A 27 -7.03 -10.16 2.53
CA PRO A 27 -7.02 -11.06 3.69
C PRO A 27 -6.77 -12.52 3.33
N ARG A 28 -6.87 -12.88 2.06
CA ARG A 28 -6.56 -14.24 1.59
C ARG A 28 -5.09 -14.41 1.19
N CYS A 29 -4.35 -13.30 1.08
CA CYS A 29 -2.93 -13.34 0.71
C CYS A 29 -2.06 -13.47 1.96
N ASN A 30 -1.24 -14.50 2.02
CA ASN A 30 -0.36 -14.75 3.16
C ASN A 30 0.62 -13.60 3.40
N THR A 31 1.24 -13.09 2.34
CA THR A 31 2.16 -11.95 2.43
C THR A 31 1.44 -10.71 2.96
N SER A 32 0.20 -10.48 2.54
CA SER A 32 -0.61 -9.35 3.02
C SER A 32 -0.92 -9.49 4.51
N ARG A 33 -1.29 -10.68 4.96
CA ARG A 33 -1.53 -10.94 6.38
C ARG A 33 -0.26 -10.77 7.22
N ARG A 34 0.89 -11.21 6.73
CA ARG A 34 2.18 -11.04 7.41
C ARG A 34 2.57 -9.58 7.52
N THR A 35 2.30 -8.79 6.49
CA THR A 35 2.57 -7.36 6.51
C THR A 35 1.71 -6.66 7.56
N LEU A 36 0.43 -7.00 7.64
CA LEU A 36 -0.48 -6.45 8.64
C LEU A 36 0.00 -6.81 10.06
N ALA A 37 0.39 -8.06 10.29
CA ALA A 37 0.92 -8.48 11.58
C ALA A 37 2.18 -7.70 11.96
N LEU A 38 3.06 -7.47 10.98
CA LEU A 38 4.29 -6.70 11.21
C LEU A 38 3.99 -5.25 11.59
N LEU A 39 3.04 -4.60 10.90
CA LEU A 39 2.63 -3.25 11.25
C LEU A 39 2.10 -3.18 12.69
N ARG A 40 1.25 -4.12 13.07
CA ARG A 40 0.70 -4.18 14.43
C ARG A 40 1.76 -4.45 15.48
N GLU A 41 2.73 -5.31 15.16
CA GLU A 41 3.88 -5.56 16.02
C GLU A 41 4.70 -4.30 16.29
N LYS A 42 4.77 -3.41 15.31
CA LYS A 42 5.44 -2.11 15.43
C LYS A 42 4.56 -1.03 16.04
N GLY A 43 3.39 -1.37 16.55
CA GLY A 43 2.46 -0.43 17.18
C GLY A 43 1.67 0.41 16.17
N VAL A 44 1.60 0.00 14.93
CA VAL A 44 0.86 0.69 13.88
C VAL A 44 -0.43 -0.04 13.58
N GLU A 45 -1.57 0.64 13.75
CA GLU A 45 -2.86 0.12 13.32
C GLU A 45 -3.28 0.85 12.07
N PRO A 46 -3.15 0.23 10.89
CA PRO A 46 -3.48 0.90 9.63
C PRO A 46 -4.99 0.97 9.39
N THR A 47 -5.39 1.95 8.61
CA THR A 47 -6.70 1.92 7.97
C THR A 47 -6.62 0.87 6.86
N ILE A 48 -7.46 -0.15 6.95
CA ILE A 48 -7.44 -1.26 6.01
C ILE A 48 -8.46 -1.02 4.91
N ILE A 49 -8.00 -1.06 3.66
CA ILE A 49 -8.85 -1.04 2.48
C ILE A 49 -8.70 -2.39 1.79
N GLU A 50 -9.78 -3.16 1.76
CA GLU A 50 -9.82 -4.41 1.00
C GLU A 50 -10.11 -4.05 -0.46
N TYR A 51 -9.05 -3.90 -1.25
CA TYR A 51 -9.13 -3.38 -2.62
C TYR A 51 -9.92 -4.27 -3.57
N LEU A 52 -10.15 -5.54 -3.23
CA LEU A 52 -11.02 -6.41 -4.02
C LEU A 52 -12.50 -6.10 -3.82
N LYS A 53 -12.86 -5.53 -2.67
CA LYS A 53 -14.23 -5.09 -2.35
C LYS A 53 -14.44 -3.62 -2.66
N THR A 54 -13.42 -2.81 -2.45
CA THR A 54 -13.41 -1.37 -2.71
C THR A 54 -12.29 -1.08 -3.68
N PRO A 55 -12.53 -1.24 -4.99
CA PRO A 55 -11.47 -1.11 -6.00
C PRO A 55 -10.82 0.27 -6.02
N TYR A 56 -9.57 0.30 -6.48
CA TYR A 56 -8.86 1.56 -6.70
C TYR A 56 -9.57 2.42 -7.72
N THR A 57 -9.51 3.74 -7.53
CA THR A 57 -9.77 4.68 -8.62
C THR A 57 -8.48 4.89 -9.42
N ALA A 58 -8.60 5.40 -10.64
CA ALA A 58 -7.43 5.74 -11.44
C ALA A 58 -6.56 6.79 -10.74
N ALA A 59 -7.18 7.79 -10.11
CA ALA A 59 -6.47 8.82 -9.36
C ALA A 59 -5.68 8.23 -8.19
N GLN A 60 -6.26 7.30 -7.44
CA GLN A 60 -5.58 6.62 -6.35
C GLN A 60 -4.37 5.84 -6.85
N LEU A 61 -4.51 5.08 -7.92
CA LEU A 61 -3.40 4.31 -8.50
C LEU A 61 -2.29 5.21 -8.99
N LYS A 62 -2.61 6.29 -9.68
CA LYS A 62 -1.60 7.26 -10.14
C LYS A 62 -0.81 7.85 -8.97
N LYS A 63 -1.50 8.22 -7.91
CA LYS A 63 -0.87 8.75 -6.71
C LYS A 63 0.04 7.71 -6.05
N ILE A 64 -0.45 6.49 -5.88
CA ILE A 64 0.31 5.39 -5.29
C ILE A 64 1.56 5.07 -6.13
N LEU A 65 1.42 4.99 -7.44
CA LEU A 65 2.55 4.75 -8.34
C LEU A 65 3.62 5.83 -8.23
N GLY A 66 3.19 7.09 -8.12
CA GLY A 66 4.10 8.20 -7.87
C GLY A 66 4.83 8.09 -6.54
N GLN A 67 4.13 7.66 -5.49
CA GLN A 67 4.70 7.44 -4.16
C GLN A 67 5.63 6.23 -4.14
N LEU A 68 5.30 5.17 -4.87
CA LEU A 68 6.16 3.99 -5.05
C LEU A 68 7.34 4.26 -5.97
N LYS A 69 7.28 5.34 -6.76
CA LYS A 69 8.29 5.71 -7.77
C LYS A 69 8.52 4.57 -8.76
N THR A 70 7.45 3.98 -9.23
CA THR A 70 7.50 2.82 -10.13
C THR A 70 6.41 2.92 -11.19
N PRO A 71 6.63 2.37 -12.39
CA PRO A 71 5.58 2.29 -13.41
C PRO A 71 4.53 1.24 -13.06
N ALA A 72 3.35 1.37 -13.66
CA ALA A 72 2.24 0.44 -13.45
C ALA A 72 2.63 -1.00 -13.79
N SER A 73 3.48 -1.19 -14.80
CA SER A 73 3.93 -2.52 -15.22
C SER A 73 4.62 -3.32 -14.12
N ARG A 74 5.23 -2.64 -13.15
CA ARG A 74 5.89 -3.29 -12.01
C ARG A 74 4.92 -3.62 -10.88
N LEU A 75 3.72 -3.06 -10.93
CA LEU A 75 2.69 -3.29 -9.92
C LEU A 75 1.67 -4.35 -10.37
N VAL A 76 1.84 -4.91 -11.55
CA VAL A 76 0.92 -5.90 -12.12
C VAL A 76 1.38 -7.31 -11.80
N ARG A 77 0.45 -8.14 -11.36
CA ARG A 77 0.66 -9.58 -11.20
C ARG A 77 0.47 -10.24 -12.54
N LYS A 78 1.57 -10.67 -13.14
CA LYS A 78 1.59 -11.20 -14.51
C LYS A 78 0.69 -12.42 -14.70
N LYS A 79 0.66 -13.31 -13.73
CA LYS A 79 -0.15 -14.52 -13.79
C LYS A 79 -1.64 -14.20 -13.82
N GLU A 80 -2.08 -13.34 -12.93
CA GLU A 80 -3.48 -12.91 -12.85
C GLU A 80 -3.87 -12.06 -14.05
N ALA A 81 -2.97 -11.21 -14.54
CA ALA A 81 -3.20 -10.44 -15.76
C ALA A 81 -3.40 -11.35 -16.97
N ALA A 82 -2.54 -12.36 -17.12
CA ALA A 82 -2.68 -13.34 -18.21
C ALA A 82 -4.02 -14.07 -18.14
N ALA A 83 -4.43 -14.48 -16.93
CA ALA A 83 -5.72 -15.14 -16.73
C ALA A 83 -6.91 -14.22 -17.10
N ALA A 84 -6.74 -12.89 -16.96
CA ALA A 84 -7.74 -11.90 -17.33
C ALA A 84 -7.65 -11.47 -18.80
N GLY A 85 -6.73 -12.06 -19.59
CA GLY A 85 -6.52 -11.70 -20.97
C GLY A 85 -5.81 -10.36 -21.17
N ILE A 86 -5.05 -9.92 -20.18
CA ILE A 86 -4.34 -8.64 -20.19
C ILE A 86 -2.86 -8.89 -20.39
N ASP A 87 -2.28 -8.23 -21.40
CA ASP A 87 -0.83 -8.23 -21.64
C ASP A 87 -0.28 -6.87 -21.22
N PRO A 88 0.39 -6.78 -20.06
CA PRO A 88 0.92 -5.50 -19.59
C PRO A 88 1.92 -4.85 -20.55
N GLY A 89 2.69 -5.67 -21.28
CA GLY A 89 3.68 -5.17 -22.23
C GLY A 89 3.08 -4.53 -23.48
N ALA A 90 1.82 -4.84 -23.79
CA ALA A 90 1.13 -4.32 -24.97
C ALA A 90 0.32 -3.04 -24.66
N LEU A 91 0.21 -2.64 -23.40
CA LEU A 91 -0.61 -1.51 -22.98
C LEU A 91 0.23 -0.30 -22.63
N SER A 92 -0.31 0.91 -22.94
CA SER A 92 0.25 2.16 -22.41
C SER A 92 0.07 2.22 -20.90
N GLU A 93 0.80 3.13 -20.24
CA GLU A 93 0.65 3.36 -18.81
C GLU A 93 -0.81 3.65 -18.43
N GLU A 94 -1.46 4.54 -19.17
CA GLU A 94 -2.87 4.90 -18.93
C GLU A 94 -3.81 3.71 -19.12
N ALA A 95 -3.61 2.93 -20.17
CA ALA A 95 -4.43 1.75 -20.43
C ALA A 95 -4.22 0.68 -19.38
N LEU A 96 -3.00 0.51 -18.90
CA LEU A 96 -2.70 -0.45 -17.84
C LEU A 96 -3.33 -0.05 -16.51
N ILE A 97 -3.28 1.24 -16.17
CA ILE A 97 -3.97 1.76 -14.97
C ILE A 97 -5.48 1.50 -15.08
N ALA A 98 -6.07 1.76 -16.23
CA ALA A 98 -7.49 1.49 -16.45
C ALA A 98 -7.83 0.01 -16.28
N ALA A 99 -6.96 -0.88 -16.77
CA ALA A 99 -7.11 -2.33 -16.60
C ALA A 99 -7.04 -2.73 -15.12
N MET A 100 -6.14 -2.12 -14.36
CA MET A 100 -5.98 -2.38 -12.92
C MET A 100 -7.21 -1.91 -12.12
N VAL A 101 -7.80 -0.78 -12.49
CA VAL A 101 -9.04 -0.29 -11.87
C VAL A 101 -10.18 -1.27 -12.11
N LYS A 102 -10.27 -1.77 -13.34
CA LYS A 102 -11.34 -2.71 -13.73
C LYS A 102 -11.12 -4.12 -13.19
N ASN A 103 -9.85 -4.51 -12.97
CA ASN A 103 -9.47 -5.85 -12.52
C ASN A 103 -8.52 -5.74 -11.33
N PRO A 104 -9.03 -5.40 -10.14
CA PRO A 104 -8.15 -5.18 -8.97
C PRO A 104 -7.29 -6.39 -8.60
N ILE A 105 -7.70 -7.60 -8.95
CA ILE A 105 -6.93 -8.82 -8.67
C ILE A 105 -5.54 -8.81 -9.33
N ILE A 106 -5.35 -8.05 -10.40
CA ILE A 106 -4.06 -7.99 -11.09
C ILE A 106 -3.07 -7.05 -10.41
N VAL A 107 -3.50 -6.29 -9.41
CA VAL A 107 -2.62 -5.36 -8.68
C VAL A 107 -1.85 -6.11 -7.60
N GLU A 108 -0.54 -5.86 -7.52
CA GLU A 108 0.29 -6.42 -6.45
C GLU A 108 -0.19 -5.94 -5.07
N ARG A 109 0.07 -6.77 -4.06
CA ARG A 109 -0.39 -6.53 -2.69
C ARG A 109 0.63 -7.10 -1.68
N PRO A 110 0.67 -6.54 -0.47
CA PRO A 110 -0.07 -5.37 0.01
C PRO A 110 0.66 -4.08 -0.34
N ILE A 111 -0.08 -2.99 -0.42
CA ILE A 111 0.51 -1.65 -0.55
C ILE A 111 0.24 -0.91 0.74
N VAL A 112 1.28 -0.33 1.32
CA VAL A 112 1.19 0.48 2.55
C VAL A 112 1.56 1.90 2.21
N VAL A 113 0.67 2.84 2.55
CA VAL A 113 0.86 4.27 2.32
C VAL A 113 0.95 4.96 3.68
N SER A 114 2.00 5.74 3.89
CA SER A 114 2.20 6.55 5.08
C SER A 114 2.56 7.96 4.66
N GLY A 115 1.61 8.90 4.80
CA GLY A 115 1.79 10.27 4.35
C GLY A 115 2.01 10.33 2.84
N ASP A 116 3.18 10.83 2.44
CA ASP A 116 3.58 10.97 1.03
C ASP A 116 4.42 9.80 0.51
N LYS A 117 4.59 8.76 1.32
CA LYS A 117 5.41 7.59 0.99
C LYS A 117 4.55 6.34 0.86
N ALA A 118 4.98 5.42 0.01
CA ALA A 118 4.34 4.12 -0.14
C ALA A 118 5.39 3.03 -0.32
N ALA A 119 5.02 1.82 0.07
CA ALA A 119 5.86 0.65 -0.15
C ALA A 119 4.99 -0.57 -0.45
N LEU A 120 5.50 -1.43 -1.31
CA LEU A 120 4.93 -2.75 -1.55
C LEU A 120 5.50 -3.71 -0.49
N GLY A 121 4.64 -4.42 0.20
CA GLY A 121 5.03 -5.36 1.27
C GLY A 121 5.55 -6.70 0.76
N ARG A 122 6.48 -6.67 -0.14
CA ARG A 122 7.11 -7.88 -0.71
C ARG A 122 8.62 -7.68 -0.81
N PRO A 123 9.37 -8.15 0.19
CA PRO A 123 8.91 -8.86 1.41
C PRO A 123 8.17 -7.92 2.38
N PRO A 124 7.45 -8.47 3.38
CA PRO A 124 6.69 -7.65 4.33
C PRO A 124 7.51 -6.54 4.99
N GLN A 125 8.77 -6.79 5.30
CA GLN A 125 9.67 -5.84 5.95
C GLN A 125 9.90 -4.56 5.11
N ALA A 126 9.65 -4.60 3.82
CA ALA A 126 9.82 -3.43 2.96
C ALA A 126 8.96 -2.25 3.39
N VAL A 127 7.82 -2.50 4.05
CA VAL A 127 6.93 -1.45 4.53
C VAL A 127 7.50 -0.65 5.70
N LEU A 128 8.52 -1.17 6.38
CA LEU A 128 9.14 -0.45 7.50
C LEU A 128 9.82 0.83 7.04
N SER A 129 10.22 0.92 5.78
CA SER A 129 10.89 2.09 5.22
C SER A 129 9.98 3.33 5.12
N VAL A 130 8.67 3.16 5.20
CA VAL A 130 7.72 4.27 5.08
C VAL A 130 7.08 4.66 6.41
N LEU A 131 7.38 3.95 7.47
CA LEU A 131 6.83 4.23 8.80
C LEU A 131 7.57 5.33 9.54
#